data_c15803b9e50d4f365afd5f45b8c35a3a
#
_entry.id   c15803b9e50d4f365afd5f45b8c35a3a
#
_cell.length_a   1.000
_cell.length_b   1.000
_cell.length_c   1.000
_cell.angle_alpha   90.00
_cell.angle_beta   90.00
_cell.angle_gamma   90.00
#
_symmetry.space_group_name_H-M   'P 1'
#
loop_
_entity.id
_entity.type
_entity.pdbx_description
1 polymer ?
#
loop_
_entity_poly.entity_id
_entity_poly.type
_entity_poly.pdbx_seq_one_letter_code
_entity_poly.pdbx_strand_id
1 'polypeptide(L)'
;MLWHGPSAGQSYPTAPMRIVVPFAPGGGTDILARLLAQKLNEAWGQPVVVDNRPGAGGTVGTGFVAKTTADGHTSLIVPAGFAAYSSLYKQLPFDPARDLAPVSRLASGPLVLVVHPSLPARSVKELIAFARKHPGEVNFGSSCRSWS
;
A
#
# COMPACT_ATOMS: atom_id res chain seq x y z
N MET A 1 -20.66 26.03 41.05
CA MET A 1 -20.18 24.63 41.10
C MET A 1 -20.59 23.96 39.80
N LEU A 2 -19.68 23.87 38.80
CA LEU A 2 -19.96 23.27 37.52
C LEU A 2 -19.61 21.78 37.60
N TRP A 3 -20.59 20.91 37.51
CA TRP A 3 -20.43 19.48 37.53
C TRP A 3 -20.00 19.03 36.09
N HIS A 4 -18.73 18.71 35.93
CA HIS A 4 -18.26 18.05 34.75
C HIS A 4 -18.59 16.57 34.87
N GLY A 5 -19.68 16.15 34.23
CA GLY A 5 -20.00 14.73 34.08
C GLY A 5 -18.89 14.03 33.29
N PRO A 6 -18.69 12.71 33.50
CA PRO A 6 -17.72 11.96 32.69
C PRO A 6 -18.13 12.04 31.22
N SER A 7 -17.26 12.60 30.40
CA SER A 7 -17.39 12.53 28.95
C SER A 7 -17.23 11.06 28.54
N ALA A 8 -18.33 10.36 28.33
CA ALA A 8 -18.30 9.04 27.73
C ALA A 8 -17.83 9.22 26.28
N GLY A 9 -16.57 8.95 26.03
CA GLY A 9 -16.04 8.89 24.67
C GLY A 9 -16.90 7.90 23.86
N GLN A 10 -17.34 8.32 22.69
CA GLN A 10 -18.08 7.42 21.80
C GLN A 10 -17.21 6.21 21.47
N SER A 11 -17.76 5.00 21.58
CA SER A 11 -17.07 3.77 21.21
C SER A 11 -16.72 3.83 19.71
N TYR A 12 -15.46 3.78 19.38
CA TYR A 12 -14.98 3.70 17.99
C TYR A 12 -14.48 2.28 17.70
N PRO A 13 -14.76 1.72 16.53
CA PRO A 13 -15.60 2.24 15.44
C PRO A 13 -17.11 2.07 15.71
N THR A 14 -17.91 3.08 15.29
CA THR A 14 -19.39 3.06 15.44
C THR A 14 -20.10 2.44 14.24
N ALA A 15 -19.38 2.17 13.15
CA ALA A 15 -19.89 1.64 11.89
C ALA A 15 -18.84 0.70 11.24
N PRO A 16 -19.24 -0.10 10.24
CA PRO A 16 -18.31 -0.93 9.50
C PRO A 16 -17.13 -0.13 8.93
N MET A 17 -15.94 -0.69 9.06
CA MET A 17 -14.72 -0.10 8.52
C MET A 17 -14.38 -0.67 7.14
N ARG A 18 -13.70 0.13 6.33
CA ARG A 18 -13.20 -0.25 5.02
C ARG A 18 -11.69 -0.08 4.95
N ILE A 19 -11.00 -1.12 4.50
CA ILE A 19 -9.58 -1.07 4.15
C ILE A 19 -9.47 -1.12 2.63
N VAL A 20 -9.09 -0.01 2.01
CA VAL A 20 -8.88 0.04 0.55
C VAL A 20 -7.47 -0.46 0.23
N VAL A 21 -7.40 -1.41 -0.70
CA VAL A 21 -6.17 -1.92 -1.28
C VAL A 21 -6.12 -1.50 -2.74
N PRO A 22 -5.19 -0.61 -3.16
CA PRO A 22 -5.16 -0.08 -4.52
C PRO A 22 -4.52 -1.03 -5.54
N PHE A 23 -4.60 -2.35 -5.29
CA PHE A 23 -4.04 -3.41 -6.12
C PHE A 23 -5.02 -4.58 -6.24
N ALA A 24 -4.76 -5.44 -7.23
CA ALA A 24 -5.55 -6.66 -7.43
C ALA A 24 -5.49 -7.59 -6.20
N PRO A 25 -6.56 -8.35 -5.94
CA PRO A 25 -6.57 -9.36 -4.89
C PRO A 25 -5.45 -10.39 -5.05
N GLY A 26 -4.99 -10.96 -3.92
CA GLY A 26 -4.00 -12.04 -3.87
C GLY A 26 -2.54 -11.58 -3.80
N GLY A 27 -2.25 -10.28 -3.92
CA GLY A 27 -0.92 -9.72 -3.70
C GLY A 27 -0.59 -9.57 -2.21
N GLY A 28 0.70 -9.35 -1.88
CA GLY A 28 1.15 -9.23 -0.48
C GLY A 28 0.43 -8.14 0.31
N THR A 29 0.10 -7.01 -0.33
CA THR A 29 -0.68 -5.94 0.30
C THR A 29 -2.11 -6.38 0.63
N ASP A 30 -2.75 -7.17 -0.26
CA ASP A 30 -4.10 -7.71 -0.03
C ASP A 30 -4.11 -8.75 1.09
N ILE A 31 -3.12 -9.63 1.13
CA ILE A 31 -2.98 -10.62 2.20
C ILE A 31 -2.84 -9.92 3.55
N LEU A 32 -1.98 -8.91 3.65
CA LEU A 32 -1.82 -8.12 4.87
C LEU A 32 -3.11 -7.38 5.26
N ALA A 33 -3.82 -6.81 4.29
CA ALA A 33 -5.09 -6.14 4.54
C ALA A 33 -6.14 -7.09 5.12
N ARG A 34 -6.24 -8.32 4.59
CA ARG A 34 -7.18 -9.34 5.09
C ARG A 34 -6.84 -9.84 6.48
N LEU A 35 -5.55 -10.07 6.75
CA LEU A 35 -5.08 -10.43 8.10
C LEU A 35 -5.39 -9.32 9.11
N LEU A 36 -5.14 -8.06 8.74
CA LEU A 36 -5.46 -6.91 9.57
C LEU A 36 -6.98 -6.80 9.79
N ALA A 37 -7.78 -6.90 8.73
CA ALA A 37 -9.24 -6.83 8.80
C ALA A 37 -9.81 -7.89 9.74
N GLN A 38 -9.30 -9.11 9.67
CA GLN A 38 -9.70 -10.18 10.59
C GLN A 38 -9.40 -9.80 12.06
N LYS A 39 -8.20 -9.33 12.34
CA LYS A 39 -7.79 -8.97 13.72
C LYS A 39 -8.55 -7.76 14.26
N LEU A 40 -8.82 -6.78 13.43
CA LEU A 40 -9.62 -5.62 13.80
C LEU A 40 -11.08 -6.00 14.05
N ASN A 41 -11.65 -6.88 13.22
CA ASN A 41 -13.00 -7.40 13.43
C ASN A 41 -13.12 -8.17 14.77
N GLU A 42 -12.14 -9.03 15.07
CA GLU A 42 -12.06 -9.74 16.36
C GLU A 42 -11.96 -8.75 17.55
N ALA A 43 -11.18 -7.67 17.40
CA ALA A 43 -10.93 -6.72 18.49
C ALA A 43 -12.07 -5.73 18.72
N TRP A 44 -12.74 -5.30 17.66
CA TRP A 44 -13.74 -4.23 17.73
C TRP A 44 -15.20 -4.73 17.67
N GLY A 45 -15.40 -5.97 17.26
CA GLY A 45 -16.77 -6.52 17.05
C GLY A 45 -17.54 -5.83 15.94
N GLN A 46 -16.86 -5.03 15.10
CA GLN A 46 -17.44 -4.34 13.95
C GLN A 46 -16.88 -4.92 12.66
N PRO A 47 -17.68 -5.05 11.60
CA PRO A 47 -17.21 -5.55 10.30
C PRO A 47 -16.08 -4.68 9.73
N VAL A 48 -15.01 -5.32 9.29
CA VAL A 48 -13.90 -4.67 8.57
C VAL A 48 -13.78 -5.30 7.19
N VAL A 49 -14.08 -4.53 6.15
CA VAL A 49 -14.16 -5.01 4.76
C VAL A 49 -12.93 -4.57 3.98
N VAL A 50 -12.31 -5.49 3.26
CA VAL A 50 -11.22 -5.20 2.31
C VAL A 50 -11.82 -4.91 0.93
N ASP A 51 -11.51 -3.71 0.39
CA ASP A 51 -12.00 -3.22 -0.90
C ASP A 51 -10.80 -3.04 -1.86
N ASN A 52 -10.69 -3.95 -2.83
CA ASN A 52 -9.62 -3.88 -3.82
C ASN A 52 -10.00 -2.93 -4.97
N ARG A 53 -9.22 -1.86 -5.17
CA ARG A 53 -9.41 -0.85 -6.21
C ARG A 53 -8.15 -0.68 -7.05
N PRO A 54 -7.84 -1.64 -7.94
CA PRO A 54 -6.65 -1.56 -8.77
C PRO A 54 -6.77 -0.50 -9.86
N GLY A 55 -5.63 -0.09 -10.39
CA GLY A 55 -5.54 0.77 -11.56
C GLY A 55 -4.45 1.83 -11.45
N ALA A 56 -3.82 2.13 -12.58
CA ALA A 56 -2.80 3.16 -12.77
C ALA A 56 -1.70 3.14 -11.67
N GLY A 57 -1.13 1.96 -11.40
CA GLY A 57 -0.09 1.80 -10.38
C GLY A 57 -0.56 2.05 -8.94
N GLY A 58 -1.88 2.02 -8.68
CA GLY A 58 -2.47 2.26 -7.36
C GLY A 58 -3.04 3.67 -7.16
N THR A 59 -2.86 4.57 -8.13
CA THR A 59 -3.35 5.95 -7.99
C THR A 59 -4.88 6.04 -8.00
N VAL A 60 -5.59 5.09 -8.63
CA VAL A 60 -7.05 5.04 -8.65
C VAL A 60 -7.61 4.80 -7.24
N GLY A 61 -7.19 3.73 -6.58
CA GLY A 61 -7.65 3.39 -5.23
C GLY A 61 -7.21 4.43 -4.19
N THR A 62 -5.98 4.94 -4.31
CA THR A 62 -5.47 5.99 -3.44
C THR A 62 -6.27 7.29 -3.61
N GLY A 63 -6.53 7.73 -4.84
CA GLY A 63 -7.33 8.92 -5.11
C GLY A 63 -8.79 8.79 -4.67
N PHE A 64 -9.33 7.57 -4.65
CA PHE A 64 -10.63 7.32 -4.04
C PHE A 64 -10.60 7.63 -2.54
N VAL A 65 -9.62 7.10 -1.79
CA VAL A 65 -9.51 7.33 -0.34
C VAL A 65 -9.27 8.80 -0.02
N ALA A 66 -8.39 9.46 -0.77
CA ALA A 66 -8.09 10.88 -0.61
C ALA A 66 -9.32 11.80 -0.75
N LYS A 67 -10.38 11.32 -1.44
CA LYS A 67 -11.65 12.05 -1.63
C LYS A 67 -12.78 11.57 -0.73
N THR A 68 -12.55 10.52 0.07
CA THR A 68 -13.53 9.99 1.00
C THR A 68 -13.60 10.88 2.25
N THR A 69 -14.76 10.92 2.91
CA THR A 69 -14.92 11.64 4.18
C THR A 69 -13.90 11.16 5.21
N ALA A 70 -13.20 12.09 5.85
CA ALA A 70 -12.17 11.81 6.85
C ALA A 70 -12.80 11.53 8.24
N ASP A 71 -13.67 10.52 8.31
CA ASP A 71 -14.39 10.10 9.52
C ASP A 71 -13.70 8.94 10.28
N GLY A 72 -12.56 8.47 9.76
CA GLY A 72 -11.80 7.35 10.31
C GLY A 72 -12.30 5.97 9.91
N HIS A 73 -13.42 5.82 9.22
CA HIS A 73 -13.97 4.52 8.82
C HIS A 73 -13.44 3.98 7.48
N THR A 74 -12.67 4.80 6.75
CA THR A 74 -11.99 4.35 5.53
C THR A 74 -10.48 4.52 5.69
N SER A 75 -9.75 3.43 5.58
CA SER A 75 -8.28 3.41 5.61
C SER A 75 -7.71 2.90 4.30
N LEU A 76 -6.45 3.23 4.04
CA LEU A 76 -5.70 2.81 2.85
C LEU A 76 -4.48 2.00 3.30
N ILE A 77 -4.22 0.88 2.64
CA ILE A 77 -2.98 0.13 2.82
C ILE A 77 -2.17 0.18 1.53
N VAL A 78 -0.93 0.65 1.63
CA VAL A 78 -0.03 0.83 0.48
C VAL A 78 1.35 0.23 0.75
N PRO A 79 2.06 -0.24 -0.28
CA PRO A 79 3.46 -0.65 -0.15
C PRO A 79 4.37 0.58 -0.02
N ALA A 80 5.63 0.35 0.38
CA ALA A 80 6.63 1.41 0.55
C ALA A 80 6.86 2.27 -0.70
N GLY A 81 6.65 1.71 -1.90
CA GLY A 81 6.75 2.44 -3.16
C GLY A 81 5.79 3.64 -3.29
N PHE A 82 4.74 3.69 -2.47
CA PHE A 82 3.84 4.85 -2.40
C PHE A 82 4.59 6.15 -2.06
N ALA A 83 5.64 6.09 -1.25
CA ALA A 83 6.44 7.27 -0.90
C ALA A 83 7.10 7.96 -2.12
N ALA A 84 7.27 7.23 -3.22
CA ALA A 84 7.85 7.75 -4.45
C ALA A 84 6.81 8.34 -5.43
N TYR A 85 5.51 8.28 -5.14
CA TYR A 85 4.47 8.72 -6.10
C TYR A 85 4.64 10.17 -6.53
N SER A 86 4.94 11.08 -5.60
CA SER A 86 5.14 12.51 -5.92
C SER A 86 6.31 12.75 -6.88
N SER A 87 7.31 11.86 -6.90
CA SER A 87 8.46 11.94 -7.80
C SER A 87 8.22 11.21 -9.13
N LEU A 88 7.36 10.17 -9.12
CA LEU A 88 7.12 9.31 -10.27
C LEU A 88 6.02 9.83 -11.20
N TYR A 89 5.02 10.50 -10.65
CA TYR A 89 3.87 10.96 -11.41
C TYR A 89 3.88 12.48 -11.54
N LYS A 90 3.92 12.98 -12.76
CA LYS A 90 3.86 14.44 -13.03
C LYS A 90 2.55 15.07 -12.57
N GLN A 91 1.46 14.30 -12.57
CA GLN A 91 0.13 14.74 -12.15
C GLN A 91 -0.53 13.62 -11.35
N LEU A 92 -0.81 13.89 -10.09
CA LEU A 92 -1.61 13.03 -9.22
C LEU A 92 -2.97 13.68 -8.98
N PRO A 93 -4.07 12.92 -8.92
CA PRO A 93 -5.39 13.47 -8.61
C PRO A 93 -5.60 13.74 -7.11
N PHE A 94 -4.54 13.67 -6.30
CA PHE A 94 -4.48 13.90 -4.85
C PHE A 94 -3.06 14.32 -4.45
N ASP A 95 -2.94 14.95 -3.29
CA ASP A 95 -1.65 15.24 -2.65
C ASP A 95 -1.37 14.20 -1.55
N PRO A 96 -0.35 13.31 -1.73
CA PRO A 96 -0.06 12.26 -0.76
C PRO A 96 0.27 12.76 0.65
N ALA A 97 0.78 13.97 0.79
CA ALA A 97 1.18 14.54 2.07
C ALA A 97 0.05 15.30 2.78
N ARG A 98 -0.90 15.84 2.02
CA ARG A 98 -1.99 16.67 2.55
C ARG A 98 -3.30 15.92 2.70
N ASP A 99 -3.61 15.03 1.76
CA ASP A 99 -4.93 14.40 1.65
C ASP A 99 -4.97 13.05 2.40
N LEU A 100 -3.82 12.55 2.88
CA LEU A 100 -3.71 11.27 3.58
C LEU A 100 -2.89 11.43 4.87
N ALA A 101 -3.44 10.96 5.98
CA ALA A 101 -2.76 10.91 7.27
C ALA A 101 -2.14 9.52 7.50
N PRO A 102 -0.82 9.41 7.75
CA PRO A 102 -0.20 8.13 8.06
C PRO A 102 -0.62 7.65 9.45
N VAL A 103 -1.00 6.38 9.57
CA VAL A 103 -1.40 5.77 10.84
C VAL A 103 -0.29 4.89 11.42
N SER A 104 0.13 3.87 10.68
CA SER A 104 1.15 2.93 11.17
C SER A 104 1.80 2.16 10.02
N ARG A 105 3.04 1.71 10.25
CA ARG A 105 3.70 0.72 9.41
C ARG A 105 3.31 -0.68 9.89
N LEU A 106 2.59 -1.42 9.04
CA LEU A 106 2.08 -2.75 9.38
C LEU A 106 3.14 -3.84 9.26
N ALA A 107 4.00 -3.76 8.24
CA ALA A 107 5.04 -4.75 8.01
C ALA A 107 6.25 -4.14 7.30
N SER A 108 7.37 -4.83 7.35
CA SER A 108 8.53 -4.59 6.49
C SER A 108 9.10 -5.93 6.06
N GLY A 109 9.66 -5.99 4.85
CA GLY A 109 10.28 -7.18 4.32
C GLY A 109 11.37 -6.84 3.32
N PRO A 110 12.33 -7.73 3.10
CA PRO A 110 13.35 -7.54 2.10
C PRO A 110 12.76 -7.63 0.68
N LEU A 111 13.36 -6.91 -0.25
CA LEU A 111 13.17 -7.15 -1.67
C LEU A 111 14.15 -8.23 -2.13
N VAL A 112 13.66 -9.18 -2.93
CA VAL A 112 14.46 -10.26 -3.49
C VAL A 112 14.58 -10.05 -4.98
N LEU A 113 15.82 -9.96 -5.47
CA LEU A 113 16.12 -9.98 -6.89
C LEU A 113 16.35 -11.44 -7.31
N VAL A 114 15.54 -11.92 -8.23
CA VAL A 114 15.68 -13.27 -8.79
C VAL A 114 16.11 -13.19 -10.24
N VAL A 115 16.93 -14.15 -10.65
CA VAL A 115 17.37 -14.30 -12.03
C VAL A 115 17.16 -15.74 -12.51
N HIS A 116 17.03 -15.94 -13.80
CA HIS A 116 16.94 -17.30 -14.35
C HIS A 116 18.27 -18.05 -14.08
N PRO A 117 18.25 -19.35 -13.74
CA PRO A 117 19.45 -20.12 -13.43
C PRO A 117 20.50 -20.16 -14.54
N SER A 118 20.09 -19.97 -15.81
CA SER A 118 21.03 -19.91 -16.94
C SER A 118 21.82 -18.61 -17.02
N LEU A 119 21.43 -17.57 -16.26
CA LEU A 119 22.17 -16.31 -16.25
C LEU A 119 23.46 -16.49 -15.41
N PRO A 120 24.64 -16.17 -15.95
CA PRO A 120 25.92 -16.38 -15.25
C PRO A 120 26.18 -15.25 -14.24
N ALA A 121 25.25 -15.03 -13.30
CA ALA A 121 25.34 -14.01 -12.25
C ALA A 121 24.78 -14.55 -10.95
N ARG A 122 25.60 -14.58 -9.89
CA ARG A 122 25.23 -15.04 -8.53
C ARG A 122 25.19 -13.92 -7.51
N SER A 123 25.45 -12.68 -7.94
CA SER A 123 25.41 -11.47 -7.11
C SER A 123 24.94 -10.29 -7.94
N VAL A 124 24.44 -9.26 -7.27
CA VAL A 124 24.06 -7.99 -7.91
C VAL A 124 25.23 -7.38 -8.68
N LYS A 125 26.45 -7.48 -8.13
CA LYS A 125 27.68 -6.99 -8.79
C LYS A 125 27.95 -7.70 -10.10
N GLU A 126 27.81 -9.03 -10.12
CA GLU A 126 27.98 -9.84 -11.34
C GLU A 126 26.89 -9.56 -12.36
N LEU A 127 25.63 -9.39 -11.90
CA LEU A 127 24.53 -9.02 -12.77
C LEU A 127 24.76 -7.66 -13.45
N ILE A 128 25.22 -6.66 -12.70
CA ILE A 128 25.57 -5.35 -13.25
C ILE A 128 26.68 -5.46 -14.28
N ALA A 129 27.73 -6.24 -13.97
CA ALA A 129 28.85 -6.45 -14.89
C ALA A 129 28.40 -7.17 -16.17
N PHE A 130 27.53 -8.15 -16.04
CA PHE A 130 26.94 -8.86 -17.17
C PHE A 130 26.09 -7.92 -18.04
N ALA A 131 25.16 -7.18 -17.44
CA ALA A 131 24.28 -6.24 -18.15
C ALA A 131 25.06 -5.15 -18.91
N ARG A 132 26.17 -4.68 -18.34
CA ARG A 132 27.07 -3.71 -19.03
C ARG A 132 27.77 -4.29 -20.27
N LYS A 133 28.04 -5.59 -20.28
CA LYS A 133 28.65 -6.28 -21.43
C LYS A 133 27.63 -6.66 -22.52
N HIS A 134 26.35 -6.72 -22.14
CA HIS A 134 25.25 -7.15 -23.00
C HIS A 134 24.13 -6.08 -22.99
N PRO A 135 24.38 -4.88 -23.52
CA PRO A 135 23.40 -3.79 -23.50
C PRO A 135 22.17 -4.17 -24.36
N GLY A 136 21.00 -4.04 -23.78
CA GLY A 136 19.71 -4.34 -24.44
C GLY A 136 19.33 -5.83 -24.47
N GLU A 137 20.17 -6.75 -23.98
CA GLU A 137 19.87 -8.20 -23.98
C GLU A 137 19.23 -8.68 -22.67
N VAL A 138 19.41 -7.93 -21.57
CA VAL A 138 18.88 -8.29 -20.25
C VAL A 138 17.53 -7.63 -20.05
N ASN A 139 16.47 -8.43 -20.10
CA ASN A 139 15.12 -7.98 -19.77
C ASN A 139 14.81 -8.23 -18.30
N PHE A 140 14.00 -7.35 -17.70
CA PHE A 140 13.53 -7.54 -16.34
C PHE A 140 12.02 -7.38 -16.23
N GLY A 141 11.42 -8.04 -15.23
CA GLY A 141 10.04 -7.90 -14.86
C GLY A 141 9.91 -7.32 -13.45
N SER A 142 8.94 -6.45 -13.25
CA SER A 142 8.59 -5.92 -11.96
C SER A 142 7.08 -5.89 -11.79
N SER A 143 6.59 -6.08 -10.57
CA SER A 143 5.16 -5.95 -10.26
C SER A 143 4.67 -4.49 -10.33
N CYS A 144 5.58 -3.55 -10.35
CA CYS A 144 5.29 -2.13 -10.56
C CYS A 144 5.62 -1.76 -12.01
N ARG A 145 4.77 -0.98 -12.66
CA ARG A 145 5.02 -0.53 -14.04
C ARG A 145 6.34 0.22 -14.10
N SER A 146 7.15 -0.22 -15.03
CA SER A 146 8.47 0.29 -15.35
C SER A 146 8.50 1.77 -15.64
N TRP A 147 9.59 2.33 -15.30
CA TRP A 147 10.17 3.54 -15.84
C TRP A 147 10.41 3.36 -17.36
N SER A 148 9.64 4.00 -18.17
CA SER A 148 9.94 4.24 -19.59
C SER A 148 10.11 5.72 -19.80
#